data_b59b9e42046039d00e393a00120500f8
#
_entry.id   b59b9e42046039d00e393a00120500f8
#
_cell.length_a   1.000
_cell.length_b   1.000
_cell.length_c   1.000
_cell.angle_alpha   90.00
_cell.angle_beta   90.00
_cell.angle_gamma   90.00
#
_symmetry.space_group_name_H-M   'P 1'
#
loop_
_entity.id
_entity.type
_entity.pdbx_description
1 polymer ?
#
loop_
_entity_poly.entity_id
_entity_poly.type
_entity_poly.pdbx_seq_one_letter_code
_entity_poly.pdbx_strand_id
1 'polypeptide(L)'
;MHPEENARTQKRPEAEQPAKRRSGMAYLLHLAGRYRLHLALSALFSVMSALCSFVPFVMVYQVLLFLIEGNADAGAALQYGIIAAVAIVGKFAFAIASGACSHIGAFNTLYQVRAQISRHIAKVNLGFFDQTTSGALKKVIIEDVERIEKFLAHQIPDIVAAACTPATMFCYLLTLNVPMALGMLVPVVLGVAVQLFAMAATGKQMPTYHRLLAKLNAAIMQFINGMPVMKAYRLDAKGYREYADAVTEYNEFWKQCTKSQGYSYGVFVAIVESGILFVLPLGGVLYLQGSLSAADYLFFMIMSMVFLSNLLNLLTFAMTFNQIMSGMERIQDIMDLPEASEGTLALDP
;
A
#
# COMPACT_ATOMS: atom_id res chain seq x y z
N MET A 1 -65.73 -22.30 31.08
CA MET A 1 -65.80 -21.33 30.00
C MET A 1 -64.51 -20.51 29.99
N HIS A 2 -63.50 -20.96 29.26
CA HIS A 2 -62.25 -20.26 29.04
C HIS A 2 -62.36 -19.39 27.79
N PRO A 3 -61.90 -18.14 27.79
CA PRO A 3 -61.65 -17.36 26.57
C PRO A 3 -60.27 -17.66 26.07
N GLU A 4 -60.20 -18.03 24.79
CA GLU A 4 -58.98 -18.26 24.03
C GLU A 4 -58.15 -16.98 23.87
N GLU A 5 -56.90 -17.09 24.24
CA GLU A 5 -55.88 -16.07 24.13
C GLU A 5 -55.33 -16.04 22.70
N ASN A 6 -55.78 -15.08 21.94
CA ASN A 6 -55.35 -14.80 20.57
C ASN A 6 -53.90 -14.27 20.56
N ALA A 7 -52.91 -15.17 20.54
CA ALA A 7 -51.53 -14.82 20.29
C ALA A 7 -51.35 -14.41 18.83
N ARG A 8 -51.43 -13.10 18.55
CA ARG A 8 -50.96 -12.49 17.32
C ARG A 8 -49.46 -12.69 17.21
N THR A 9 -49.05 -13.69 16.46
CA THR A 9 -47.70 -13.89 15.98
C THR A 9 -47.31 -12.68 15.11
N GLN A 10 -46.66 -11.68 15.71
CA GLN A 10 -45.96 -10.64 14.97
C GLN A 10 -44.85 -11.32 14.17
N LYS A 11 -45.06 -11.50 12.85
CA LYS A 11 -43.98 -11.81 11.92
C LYS A 11 -42.90 -10.76 12.09
N ARG A 12 -41.73 -11.19 12.62
CA ARG A 12 -40.50 -10.40 12.49
C ARG A 12 -40.31 -10.07 11.03
N PRO A 13 -40.02 -8.80 10.67
CA PRO A 13 -39.65 -8.47 9.28
C PRO A 13 -38.45 -9.35 8.93
N GLU A 14 -38.54 -10.05 7.80
CA GLU A 14 -37.41 -10.76 7.19
C GLU A 14 -36.27 -9.75 7.09
N ALA A 15 -35.13 -10.06 7.72
CA ALA A 15 -33.91 -9.28 7.59
C ALA A 15 -33.60 -9.20 6.08
N GLU A 16 -33.75 -8.02 5.50
CA GLU A 16 -33.29 -7.73 4.13
C GLU A 16 -31.85 -8.26 4.02
N GLN A 17 -31.63 -9.13 3.06
CA GLN A 17 -30.30 -9.66 2.79
C GLN A 17 -29.34 -8.47 2.57
N PRO A 18 -28.19 -8.42 3.26
CA PRO A 18 -27.29 -7.28 3.13
C PRO A 18 -26.90 -7.16 1.65
N ALA A 19 -27.16 -5.99 1.08
CA ALA A 19 -26.78 -5.64 -0.27
C ALA A 19 -25.30 -6.03 -0.47
N LYS A 20 -25.00 -6.73 -1.58
CA LYS A 20 -23.68 -7.28 -1.89
C LYS A 20 -22.61 -6.19 -1.64
N ARG A 21 -21.86 -6.31 -0.55
CA ARG A 21 -20.83 -5.33 -0.16
C ARG A 21 -19.87 -5.12 -1.33
N ARG A 22 -19.72 -3.89 -1.75
CA ARG A 22 -18.76 -3.55 -2.81
C ARG A 22 -17.34 -3.78 -2.27
N SER A 23 -16.42 -4.24 -3.11
CA SER A 23 -15.00 -4.30 -2.70
C SER A 23 -14.55 -2.91 -2.25
N GLY A 24 -13.69 -2.81 -1.23
CA GLY A 24 -13.28 -1.53 -0.66
C GLY A 24 -12.77 -0.55 -1.71
N MET A 25 -12.05 -1.02 -2.74
CA MET A 25 -11.58 -0.19 -3.86
C MET A 25 -12.73 0.34 -4.72
N ALA A 26 -13.72 -0.50 -5.06
CA ALA A 26 -14.88 -0.06 -5.84
C ALA A 26 -15.74 0.93 -5.05
N TYR A 27 -15.82 0.76 -3.74
CA TYR A 27 -16.50 1.70 -2.85
C TYR A 27 -15.78 3.04 -2.78
N LEU A 28 -14.45 3.04 -2.65
CA LEU A 28 -13.62 4.24 -2.65
C LEU A 28 -13.76 5.03 -3.95
N LEU A 29 -13.72 4.35 -5.09
CA LEU A 29 -13.97 4.97 -6.40
C LEU A 29 -15.41 5.51 -6.49
N HIS A 30 -16.38 4.85 -5.88
CA HIS A 30 -17.75 5.36 -5.81
C HIS A 30 -17.83 6.66 -5.01
N LEU A 31 -17.16 6.73 -3.86
CA LEU A 31 -17.10 7.93 -3.02
C LEU A 31 -16.39 9.11 -3.70
N ALA A 32 -15.38 8.83 -4.54
CA ALA A 32 -14.68 9.86 -5.31
C ALA A 32 -15.59 10.58 -6.32
N GLY A 33 -16.73 10.00 -6.73
CA GLY A 33 -17.73 10.62 -7.58
C GLY A 33 -17.15 11.26 -8.85
N ARG A 34 -17.39 12.56 -9.06
CA ARG A 34 -16.87 13.32 -10.22
C ARG A 34 -15.35 13.48 -10.23
N TYR A 35 -14.69 13.32 -9.09
CA TYR A 35 -13.23 13.49 -8.96
C TYR A 35 -12.43 12.27 -9.41
N ARG A 36 -13.11 11.17 -9.81
CA ARG A 36 -12.46 10.01 -10.45
C ARG A 36 -11.63 10.41 -11.67
N LEU A 37 -12.06 11.43 -12.42
CA LEU A 37 -11.32 11.92 -13.57
C LEU A 37 -9.95 12.48 -13.17
N HIS A 38 -9.86 13.22 -12.07
CA HIS A 38 -8.58 13.74 -11.56
C HIS A 38 -7.65 12.60 -11.13
N LEU A 39 -8.20 11.55 -10.48
CA LEU A 39 -7.41 10.38 -10.11
C LEU A 39 -6.94 9.59 -11.35
N ALA A 40 -7.78 9.46 -12.38
CA ALA A 40 -7.41 8.84 -13.64
C ALA A 40 -6.34 9.64 -14.40
N LEU A 41 -6.45 10.98 -14.44
CA LEU A 41 -5.42 11.86 -15.01
C LEU A 41 -4.11 11.77 -14.23
N SER A 42 -4.17 11.69 -12.90
CA SER A 42 -2.98 11.47 -12.07
C SER A 42 -2.28 10.16 -12.45
N ALA A 43 -3.04 9.06 -12.57
CA ALA A 43 -2.50 7.77 -13.00
C ALA A 43 -1.88 7.86 -14.41
N LEU A 44 -2.55 8.54 -15.35
CA LEU A 44 -2.02 8.74 -16.72
C LEU A 44 -0.71 9.53 -16.70
N PHE A 45 -0.64 10.63 -15.96
CA PHE A 45 0.60 11.40 -15.83
C PHE A 45 1.71 10.62 -15.11
N SER A 46 1.37 9.74 -14.15
CA SER A 46 2.34 8.81 -13.55
C SER A 46 2.92 7.85 -14.60
N VAL A 47 2.08 7.29 -15.48
CA VAL A 47 2.55 6.46 -16.62
C VAL A 47 3.49 7.25 -17.52
N MET A 48 3.13 8.48 -17.90
CA MET A 48 3.98 9.32 -18.75
C MET A 48 5.31 9.65 -18.05
N SER A 49 5.28 9.93 -16.75
CA SER A 49 6.49 10.13 -15.95
C SER A 49 7.38 8.88 -15.92
N ALA A 50 6.79 7.69 -15.76
CA ALA A 50 7.51 6.41 -15.78
C ALA A 50 8.16 6.15 -17.15
N LEU A 51 7.45 6.39 -18.25
CA LEU A 51 7.99 6.27 -19.61
C LEU A 51 9.17 7.23 -19.84
N CYS A 52 9.00 8.50 -19.48
CA CYS A 52 10.08 9.49 -19.56
C CYS A 52 11.29 9.09 -18.68
N SER A 53 11.07 8.46 -17.55
CA SER A 53 12.12 7.97 -16.66
C SER A 53 12.99 6.88 -17.29
N PHE A 54 12.45 6.14 -18.26
CA PHE A 54 13.17 5.07 -18.94
C PHE A 54 14.01 5.56 -20.13
N VAL A 55 13.63 6.67 -20.78
CA VAL A 55 14.33 7.23 -21.96
C VAL A 55 15.83 7.44 -21.75
N PRO A 56 16.32 7.97 -20.63
CA PRO A 56 17.77 8.12 -20.41
C PRO A 56 18.55 6.82 -20.51
N PHE A 57 17.99 5.70 -20.04
CA PHE A 57 18.62 4.39 -20.12
C PHE A 57 18.71 3.88 -21.57
N VAL A 58 17.68 4.14 -22.38
CA VAL A 58 17.71 3.85 -23.82
C VAL A 58 18.78 4.70 -24.52
N MET A 59 18.94 5.96 -24.14
CA MET A 59 20.00 6.83 -24.70
C MET A 59 21.39 6.33 -24.30
N VAL A 60 21.58 5.86 -23.07
CA VAL A 60 22.84 5.22 -22.66
C VAL A 60 23.12 3.96 -23.52
N TYR A 61 22.11 3.17 -23.81
CA TYR A 61 22.26 2.02 -24.69
C TYR A 61 22.70 2.41 -26.11
N GLN A 62 22.11 3.47 -26.67
CA GLN A 62 22.52 3.97 -27.99
C GLN A 62 23.98 4.44 -27.99
N VAL A 63 24.41 5.15 -26.94
CA VAL A 63 25.81 5.55 -26.79
C VAL A 63 26.74 4.34 -26.68
N LEU A 64 26.36 3.28 -25.95
CA LEU A 64 27.13 2.04 -25.88
C LEU A 64 27.28 1.37 -27.23
N LEU A 65 26.22 1.32 -28.06
CA LEU A 65 26.28 0.78 -29.42
C LEU A 65 27.31 1.55 -30.25
N PHE A 66 27.24 2.88 -30.27
CA PHE A 66 28.19 3.70 -31.00
C PHE A 66 29.65 3.51 -30.61
N LEU A 67 29.90 3.42 -29.30
CA LEU A 67 31.25 3.24 -28.77
C LEU A 67 31.83 1.86 -29.14
N ILE A 68 31.04 0.82 -29.14
CA ILE A 68 31.48 -0.55 -29.43
C ILE A 68 31.66 -0.77 -30.93
N GLU A 69 30.80 -0.17 -31.76
CA GLU A 69 30.90 -0.24 -33.23
C GLU A 69 32.01 0.63 -33.82
N GLY A 70 32.70 1.43 -33.01
CA GLY A 70 33.79 2.28 -33.45
C GLY A 70 33.35 3.52 -34.22
N ASN A 71 32.06 3.82 -34.28
CA ASN A 71 31.46 4.96 -34.99
C ASN A 71 31.25 6.18 -34.06
N ALA A 72 32.16 6.39 -33.11
CA ALA A 72 32.02 7.46 -32.12
C ALA A 72 31.95 8.84 -32.77
N ASP A 73 30.73 9.41 -32.87
CA ASP A 73 30.47 10.79 -33.28
C ASP A 73 30.03 11.62 -32.04
N ALA A 74 30.84 12.66 -31.76
CA ALA A 74 30.56 13.57 -30.66
C ALA A 74 29.22 14.32 -30.86
N GLY A 75 28.79 14.56 -32.11
CA GLY A 75 27.49 15.17 -32.40
C GLY A 75 26.33 14.26 -32.04
N ALA A 76 26.40 12.99 -32.38
CA ALA A 76 25.39 11.99 -32.02
C ALA A 76 25.31 11.78 -30.48
N ALA A 77 26.45 11.68 -29.80
CA ALA A 77 26.49 11.56 -28.33
C ALA A 77 25.85 12.77 -27.64
N LEU A 78 26.11 14.01 -28.15
CA LEU A 78 25.47 15.21 -27.62
C LEU A 78 23.96 15.19 -27.85
N GLN A 79 23.50 14.73 -29.02
CA GLN A 79 22.08 14.63 -29.35
C GLN A 79 21.36 13.67 -28.38
N TYR A 80 21.93 12.49 -28.11
CA TYR A 80 21.37 11.55 -27.12
C TYR A 80 21.37 12.12 -25.69
N GLY A 81 22.42 12.87 -25.33
CA GLY A 81 22.47 13.62 -24.08
C GLY A 81 21.33 14.64 -23.94
N ILE A 82 21.06 15.40 -25.00
CA ILE A 82 19.95 16.36 -25.04
C ILE A 82 18.60 15.65 -24.91
N ILE A 83 18.39 14.57 -25.66
CA ILE A 83 17.13 13.78 -25.57
C ILE A 83 16.93 13.25 -24.13
N ALA A 84 17.98 12.72 -23.50
CA ALA A 84 17.93 12.27 -22.12
C ALA A 84 17.57 13.41 -21.14
N ALA A 85 18.18 14.59 -21.31
CA ALA A 85 17.91 15.76 -20.51
C ALA A 85 16.45 16.24 -20.66
N VAL A 86 15.94 16.32 -21.88
CA VAL A 86 14.53 16.67 -22.15
C VAL A 86 13.59 15.64 -21.53
N ALA A 87 13.90 14.35 -21.61
CA ALA A 87 13.11 13.30 -21.00
C ALA A 87 13.08 13.41 -19.47
N ILE A 88 14.21 13.76 -18.83
CA ILE A 88 14.27 14.01 -17.38
C ILE A 88 13.39 15.20 -16.99
N VAL A 89 13.44 16.30 -17.74
CA VAL A 89 12.55 17.45 -17.52
C VAL A 89 11.09 17.05 -17.69
N GLY A 90 10.77 16.29 -18.72
CA GLY A 90 9.44 15.74 -18.97
C GLY A 90 8.96 14.84 -17.82
N LYS A 91 9.83 13.96 -17.31
CA LYS A 91 9.55 13.13 -16.11
C LYS A 91 9.08 13.97 -14.92
N PHE A 92 9.81 15.03 -14.57
CA PHE A 92 9.46 15.90 -13.45
C PHE A 92 8.18 16.70 -13.73
N ALA A 93 8.00 17.20 -14.95
CA ALA A 93 6.78 17.92 -15.34
C ALA A 93 5.53 17.02 -15.19
N PHE A 94 5.59 15.79 -15.69
CA PHE A 94 4.50 14.82 -15.53
C PHE A 94 4.31 14.35 -14.08
N ALA A 95 5.38 14.22 -13.30
CA ALA A 95 5.27 13.88 -11.88
C ALA A 95 4.56 15.01 -11.09
N ILE A 96 4.89 16.26 -11.35
CA ILE A 96 4.22 17.42 -10.75
C ILE A 96 2.74 17.47 -11.17
N ALA A 97 2.45 17.28 -12.45
CA ALA A 97 1.07 17.24 -12.94
C ALA A 97 0.26 16.09 -12.31
N SER A 98 0.87 14.91 -12.18
CA SER A 98 0.28 13.76 -11.49
C SER A 98 -0.04 14.08 -10.03
N GLY A 99 0.92 14.65 -9.29
CA GLY A 99 0.74 15.05 -7.90
C GLY A 99 -0.35 16.11 -7.74
N ALA A 100 -0.37 17.13 -8.58
CA ALA A 100 -1.43 18.15 -8.55
C ALA A 100 -2.83 17.54 -8.75
N CYS A 101 -2.98 16.68 -9.77
CA CYS A 101 -4.24 15.99 -10.03
C CYS A 101 -4.65 15.05 -8.89
N SER A 102 -3.70 14.29 -8.31
CA SER A 102 -3.98 13.36 -7.21
C SER A 102 -4.43 14.11 -5.94
N HIS A 103 -3.76 15.20 -5.58
CA HIS A 103 -4.13 16.02 -4.43
C HIS A 103 -5.50 16.68 -4.59
N ILE A 104 -5.79 17.25 -5.77
CA ILE A 104 -7.13 17.79 -6.06
C ILE A 104 -8.20 16.69 -5.92
N GLY A 105 -7.95 15.52 -6.50
CA GLY A 105 -8.85 14.38 -6.39
C GLY A 105 -9.04 13.89 -4.95
N ALA A 106 -7.95 13.75 -4.21
CA ALA A 106 -7.94 13.26 -2.83
C ALA A 106 -8.66 14.22 -1.87
N PHE A 107 -8.30 15.51 -1.83
CA PHE A 107 -8.91 16.46 -0.89
C PHE A 107 -10.41 16.65 -1.12
N ASN A 108 -10.84 16.68 -2.38
CA ASN A 108 -12.26 16.78 -2.68
C ASN A 108 -13.02 15.49 -2.33
N THR A 109 -12.43 14.32 -2.55
CA THR A 109 -12.99 13.04 -2.11
C THR A 109 -13.10 13.00 -0.58
N LEU A 110 -12.06 13.40 0.13
CA LEU A 110 -12.01 13.50 1.58
C LEU A 110 -13.13 14.38 2.14
N TYR A 111 -13.32 15.56 1.56
CA TYR A 111 -14.41 16.46 1.93
C TYR A 111 -15.78 15.79 1.75
N GLN A 112 -16.01 15.13 0.61
CA GLN A 112 -17.27 14.43 0.35
C GLN A 112 -17.51 13.28 1.32
N VAL A 113 -16.50 12.47 1.60
CA VAL A 113 -16.58 11.33 2.54
C VAL A 113 -16.93 11.84 3.92
N ARG A 114 -16.23 12.86 4.44
CA ARG A 114 -16.53 13.45 5.74
C ARG A 114 -17.94 14.02 5.81
N ALA A 115 -18.36 14.74 4.78
CA ALA A 115 -19.71 15.32 4.71
C ALA A 115 -20.81 14.25 4.64
N GLN A 116 -20.56 13.13 3.95
CA GLN A 116 -21.50 12.01 3.88
C GLN A 116 -21.59 11.29 5.23
N ILE A 117 -20.44 10.94 5.85
CA ILE A 117 -20.41 10.31 7.16
C ILE A 117 -21.13 11.19 8.20
N SER A 118 -20.83 12.49 8.25
CA SER A 118 -21.46 13.40 9.23
C SER A 118 -22.96 13.50 9.04
N ARG A 119 -23.45 13.59 7.79
CA ARG A 119 -24.88 13.61 7.48
C ARG A 119 -25.58 12.29 7.83
N HIS A 120 -24.91 11.17 7.59
CA HIS A 120 -25.46 9.87 7.88
C HIS A 120 -25.54 9.62 9.39
N ILE A 121 -24.47 9.91 10.14
CA ILE A 121 -24.44 9.79 11.60
C ILE A 121 -25.52 10.63 12.26
N ALA A 122 -25.81 11.84 11.74
CA ALA A 122 -26.89 12.70 12.27
C ALA A 122 -28.28 12.08 12.13
N LYS A 123 -28.46 11.06 11.28
CA LYS A 123 -29.72 10.36 11.05
C LYS A 123 -29.79 8.96 11.66
N VAL A 124 -28.66 8.45 12.18
CA VAL A 124 -28.62 7.13 12.84
C VAL A 124 -29.34 7.17 14.17
N ASN A 125 -29.95 6.04 14.58
CA ASN A 125 -30.67 5.90 15.82
C ASN A 125 -29.77 6.18 17.05
N LEU A 126 -30.32 6.85 18.09
CA LEU A 126 -29.62 7.17 19.32
C LEU A 126 -29.00 5.97 20.02
N GLY A 127 -29.62 4.79 19.96
CA GLY A 127 -29.06 3.54 20.52
C GLY A 127 -27.70 3.14 19.98
N PHE A 128 -27.29 3.63 18.82
CA PHE A 128 -25.94 3.46 18.29
C PHE A 128 -24.88 4.17 19.15
N PHE A 129 -25.21 5.36 19.67
CA PHE A 129 -24.30 6.16 20.50
C PHE A 129 -24.11 5.59 21.91
N ASP A 130 -25.06 4.76 22.39
CA ASP A 130 -24.91 4.03 23.66
C ASP A 130 -23.92 2.89 23.56
N GLN A 131 -23.74 2.33 22.34
CA GLN A 131 -22.85 1.20 22.08
C GLN A 131 -21.49 1.63 21.50
N THR A 132 -21.37 2.86 21.02
CA THR A 132 -20.18 3.36 20.33
C THR A 132 -19.54 4.52 21.09
N THR A 133 -18.24 4.41 21.37
CA THR A 133 -17.53 5.48 22.06
C THR A 133 -17.21 6.63 21.10
N SER A 134 -17.22 7.88 21.62
CA SER A 134 -16.79 9.06 20.85
C SER A 134 -15.37 8.91 20.27
N GLY A 135 -14.50 8.16 20.95
CA GLY A 135 -13.15 7.82 20.48
C GLY A 135 -13.15 6.93 19.24
N ALA A 136 -14.06 5.95 19.17
CA ALA A 136 -14.20 5.07 17.99
C ALA A 136 -14.69 5.86 16.77
N LEU A 137 -15.69 6.73 16.94
CA LEU A 137 -16.18 7.62 15.87
C LEU A 137 -15.11 8.61 15.40
N LYS A 138 -14.39 9.23 16.33
CA LYS A 138 -13.26 10.11 16.00
C LYS A 138 -12.23 9.39 15.14
N LYS A 139 -11.89 8.14 15.51
CA LYS A 139 -10.93 7.34 14.76
C LYS A 139 -11.36 7.16 13.29
N VAL A 140 -12.62 6.83 13.05
CA VAL A 140 -13.12 6.62 11.68
C VAL A 140 -13.18 7.94 10.92
N ILE A 141 -13.77 9.00 11.49
CA ILE A 141 -13.99 10.28 10.79
C ILE A 141 -12.67 11.03 10.52
N ILE A 142 -11.69 10.91 11.41
CA ILE A 142 -10.42 11.62 11.30
C ILE A 142 -9.34 10.68 10.73
N GLU A 143 -8.98 9.63 11.45
CA GLU A 143 -7.79 8.83 11.12
C GLU A 143 -7.99 7.94 9.88
N ASP A 144 -9.12 7.21 9.78
CA ASP A 144 -9.34 6.31 8.64
C ASP A 144 -9.59 7.11 7.35
N VAL A 145 -10.30 8.23 7.45
CA VAL A 145 -10.52 9.13 6.31
C VAL A 145 -9.21 9.81 5.88
N GLU A 146 -8.31 10.20 6.79
CA GLU A 146 -6.98 10.73 6.46
C GLU A 146 -6.08 9.69 5.78
N ARG A 147 -6.21 8.41 6.17
CA ARG A 147 -5.51 7.31 5.47
C ARG A 147 -5.96 7.16 4.02
N ILE A 148 -7.25 7.38 3.73
CA ILE A 148 -7.76 7.41 2.36
C ILE A 148 -7.12 8.53 1.56
N GLU A 149 -6.96 9.71 2.14
CA GLU A 149 -6.27 10.83 1.48
C GLU A 149 -4.85 10.45 1.07
N LYS A 150 -4.04 9.93 2.02
CA LYS A 150 -2.67 9.48 1.73
C LYS A 150 -2.62 8.44 0.61
N PHE A 151 -3.61 7.55 0.58
CA PHE A 151 -3.72 6.55 -0.47
C PHE A 151 -3.99 7.18 -1.84
N LEU A 152 -5.01 8.05 -1.92
CA LEU A 152 -5.40 8.69 -3.17
C LEU A 152 -4.36 9.67 -3.67
N ALA A 153 -3.77 10.47 -2.77
CA ALA A 153 -2.84 11.54 -3.11
C ALA A 153 -1.45 11.02 -3.50
N HIS A 154 -0.95 10.00 -2.84
CA HIS A 154 0.42 9.54 -2.99
C HIS A 154 0.51 8.10 -3.49
N GLN A 155 -0.20 7.15 -2.87
CA GLN A 155 0.03 5.75 -3.16
C GLN A 155 -0.49 5.32 -4.53
N ILE A 156 -1.63 5.86 -5.01
CA ILE A 156 -2.12 5.52 -6.36
C ILE A 156 -1.13 5.93 -7.44
N PRO A 157 -0.66 7.20 -7.50
CA PRO A 157 0.37 7.60 -8.46
C PRO A 157 1.66 6.77 -8.33
N ASP A 158 2.10 6.51 -7.09
CA ASP A 158 3.34 5.79 -6.82
C ASP A 158 3.25 4.31 -7.23
N ILE A 159 2.13 3.63 -6.97
CA ILE A 159 1.89 2.24 -7.41
C ILE A 159 1.89 2.15 -8.93
N VAL A 160 1.23 3.09 -9.61
CA VAL A 160 1.19 3.13 -11.07
C VAL A 160 2.60 3.32 -11.64
N ALA A 161 3.37 4.27 -11.11
CA ALA A 161 4.75 4.48 -11.54
C ALA A 161 5.64 3.26 -11.24
N ALA A 162 5.52 2.69 -10.02
CA ALA A 162 6.30 1.52 -9.59
C ALA A 162 5.99 0.25 -10.40
N ALA A 163 4.77 0.12 -10.93
CA ALA A 163 4.39 -0.98 -11.80
C ALA A 163 4.82 -0.72 -13.27
N CYS A 164 4.60 0.51 -13.77
CA CYS A 164 4.88 0.85 -15.16
C CYS A 164 6.38 0.89 -15.46
N THR A 165 7.21 1.39 -14.55
CA THR A 165 8.66 1.48 -14.77
C THR A 165 9.29 0.11 -15.05
N PRO A 166 9.20 -0.90 -14.18
CA PRO A 166 9.80 -2.21 -14.46
C PRO A 166 9.11 -2.92 -15.63
N ALA A 167 7.79 -2.74 -15.83
CA ALA A 167 7.10 -3.31 -16.98
C ALA A 167 7.64 -2.77 -18.30
N THR A 168 7.80 -1.46 -18.43
CA THR A 168 8.38 -0.81 -19.62
C THR A 168 9.81 -1.28 -19.87
N MET A 169 10.64 -1.32 -18.80
CA MET A 169 12.01 -1.81 -18.87
C MET A 169 12.05 -3.26 -19.35
N PHE A 170 11.23 -4.12 -18.76
CA PHE A 170 11.20 -5.54 -19.11
C PHE A 170 10.72 -5.78 -20.55
N CYS A 171 9.68 -5.08 -20.99
CA CYS A 171 9.21 -5.14 -22.38
C CYS A 171 10.30 -4.73 -23.36
N TYR A 172 11.07 -3.70 -23.06
CA TYR A 172 12.19 -3.28 -23.91
C TYR A 172 13.31 -4.31 -23.92
N LEU A 173 13.69 -4.85 -22.77
CA LEU A 173 14.74 -5.89 -22.66
C LEU A 173 14.37 -7.17 -23.40
N LEU A 174 13.08 -7.54 -23.45
CA LEU A 174 12.59 -8.66 -24.27
C LEU A 174 12.81 -8.43 -25.76
N THR A 175 12.78 -7.18 -26.26
CA THR A 175 13.06 -6.89 -27.68
C THR A 175 14.53 -7.04 -28.03
N LEU A 176 15.44 -6.92 -27.05
CA LEU A 176 16.88 -7.07 -27.27
C LEU A 176 17.31 -8.54 -27.23
N ASN A 177 16.99 -9.22 -26.12
CA ASN A 177 17.35 -10.65 -25.99
C ASN A 177 16.43 -11.35 -24.98
N VAL A 178 15.58 -12.25 -25.45
CA VAL A 178 14.59 -12.97 -24.63
C VAL A 178 15.23 -13.85 -23.55
N PRO A 179 16.23 -14.72 -23.83
CA PRO A 179 16.90 -15.52 -22.81
C PRO A 179 17.50 -14.67 -21.67
N MET A 180 18.12 -13.54 -21.99
CA MET A 180 18.69 -12.63 -20.98
C MET A 180 17.61 -11.97 -20.14
N ALA A 181 16.54 -11.48 -20.76
CA ALA A 181 15.44 -10.84 -20.06
C ALA A 181 14.74 -11.82 -19.10
N LEU A 182 14.54 -13.08 -19.51
CA LEU A 182 13.99 -14.12 -18.63
C LEU A 182 14.96 -14.52 -17.52
N GLY A 183 16.26 -14.60 -17.82
CA GLY A 183 17.30 -14.88 -16.82
C GLY A 183 17.35 -13.83 -15.72
N MET A 184 17.05 -12.57 -16.05
CA MET A 184 16.98 -11.46 -15.10
C MET A 184 15.81 -11.59 -14.10
N LEU A 185 14.76 -12.38 -14.39
CA LEU A 185 13.67 -12.65 -13.46
C LEU A 185 14.01 -13.75 -12.44
N VAL A 186 15.04 -14.56 -12.67
CA VAL A 186 15.38 -15.67 -11.77
C VAL A 186 15.59 -15.21 -10.31
N PRO A 187 16.42 -14.19 -10.02
CA PRO A 187 16.59 -13.71 -8.65
C PRO A 187 15.29 -13.17 -8.04
N VAL A 188 14.41 -12.59 -8.86
CA VAL A 188 13.09 -12.12 -8.41
C VAL A 188 12.23 -13.28 -7.94
N VAL A 189 12.10 -14.32 -8.77
CA VAL A 189 11.29 -15.51 -8.44
C VAL A 189 11.82 -16.19 -7.18
N LEU A 190 13.14 -16.34 -7.08
CA LEU A 190 13.79 -16.92 -5.90
C LEU A 190 13.55 -16.04 -4.65
N GLY A 191 13.73 -14.74 -4.76
CA GLY A 191 13.50 -13.79 -3.67
C GLY A 191 12.05 -13.80 -3.20
N VAL A 192 11.09 -13.73 -4.13
CA VAL A 192 9.67 -13.79 -3.80
C VAL A 192 9.31 -15.12 -3.13
N ALA A 193 9.86 -16.25 -3.60
CA ALA A 193 9.64 -17.55 -2.97
C ALA A 193 10.13 -17.56 -1.50
N VAL A 194 11.34 -17.04 -1.24
CA VAL A 194 11.87 -16.88 0.13
C VAL A 194 10.96 -16.00 0.98
N GLN A 195 10.50 -14.88 0.44
CA GLN A 195 9.64 -13.95 1.16
C GLN A 195 8.27 -14.55 1.48
N LEU A 196 7.65 -15.26 0.54
CA LEU A 196 6.36 -15.95 0.78
C LEU A 196 6.49 -17.03 1.85
N PHE A 197 7.58 -17.80 1.84
CA PHE A 197 7.85 -18.78 2.87
C PHE A 197 8.02 -18.14 4.25
N ALA A 198 8.75 -17.03 4.34
CA ALA A 198 8.93 -16.27 5.56
C ALA A 198 7.61 -15.67 6.08
N MET A 199 6.78 -15.13 5.19
CA MET A 199 5.45 -14.62 5.57
C MET A 199 4.52 -15.71 6.09
N ALA A 200 4.52 -16.90 5.48
CA ALA A 200 3.74 -18.04 5.97
C ALA A 200 4.15 -18.47 7.39
N ALA A 201 5.45 -18.42 7.69
CA ALA A 201 5.96 -18.70 9.02
C ALA A 201 5.55 -17.61 10.05
N THR A 202 5.61 -16.34 9.64
CA THR A 202 5.27 -15.19 10.48
C THR A 202 3.76 -15.08 10.74
N GLY A 203 2.92 -15.43 9.77
CA GLY A 203 1.46 -15.39 9.91
C GLY A 203 0.95 -16.18 11.11
N LYS A 204 1.65 -17.25 11.48
CA LYS A 204 1.34 -18.07 12.68
C LYS A 204 1.57 -17.31 14.02
N GLN A 205 2.36 -16.26 13.99
CA GLN A 205 2.68 -15.45 15.19
C GLN A 205 1.72 -14.27 15.38
N MET A 206 0.91 -13.93 14.38
CA MET A 206 0.02 -12.78 14.41
C MET A 206 -1.02 -12.81 15.56
N PRO A 207 -1.64 -13.94 15.92
CA PRO A 207 -2.52 -14.01 17.09
C PRO A 207 -1.79 -13.69 18.39
N THR A 208 -0.55 -14.16 18.56
CA THR A 208 0.29 -13.86 19.73
C THR A 208 0.63 -12.37 19.79
N TYR A 209 0.98 -11.76 18.66
CA TYR A 209 1.19 -10.32 18.55
C TYR A 209 -0.01 -9.52 19.05
N HIS A 210 -1.22 -9.81 18.54
CA HIS A 210 -2.43 -9.08 18.94
C HIS A 210 -2.76 -9.28 20.43
N ARG A 211 -2.56 -10.47 20.96
CA ARG A 211 -2.75 -10.76 22.40
C ARG A 211 -1.78 -9.94 23.27
N LEU A 212 -0.50 -9.92 22.91
CA LEU A 212 0.52 -9.18 23.67
C LEU A 212 0.33 -7.67 23.57
N LEU A 213 -0.06 -7.17 22.39
CA LEU A 213 -0.38 -5.77 22.21
C LEU A 213 -1.61 -5.35 23.04
N ALA A 214 -2.65 -6.18 23.09
CA ALA A 214 -3.82 -5.93 23.94
C ALA A 214 -3.45 -5.93 25.43
N LYS A 215 -2.62 -6.88 25.88
CA LYS A 215 -2.11 -6.95 27.27
C LYS A 215 -1.30 -5.70 27.61
N LEU A 216 -0.39 -5.29 26.72
CA LEU A 216 0.40 -4.07 26.91
C LEU A 216 -0.49 -2.83 27.00
N ASN A 217 -1.45 -2.67 26.10
CA ASN A 217 -2.38 -1.54 26.13
C ASN A 217 -3.21 -1.49 27.42
N ALA A 218 -3.70 -2.65 27.91
CA ALA A 218 -4.42 -2.73 29.19
C ALA A 218 -3.51 -2.30 30.34
N ALA A 219 -2.27 -2.82 30.40
CA ALA A 219 -1.30 -2.47 31.45
C ALA A 219 -0.93 -0.97 31.42
N ILE A 220 -0.79 -0.36 30.21
CA ILE A 220 -0.58 1.09 30.06
C ILE A 220 -1.75 1.88 30.63
N MET A 221 -2.97 1.51 30.28
CA MET A 221 -4.17 2.23 30.78
C MET A 221 -4.31 2.09 32.31
N GLN A 222 -4.06 0.90 32.87
CA GLN A 222 -4.07 0.66 34.30
C GLN A 222 -2.97 1.47 35.02
N PHE A 223 -1.78 1.54 34.44
CA PHE A 223 -0.67 2.35 34.95
C PHE A 223 -1.02 3.85 34.97
N ILE A 224 -1.58 4.38 33.86
CA ILE A 224 -1.98 5.79 33.76
C ILE A 224 -3.08 6.11 34.80
N ASN A 225 -4.12 5.26 34.90
CA ASN A 225 -5.21 5.45 35.85
C ASN A 225 -4.76 5.30 37.29
N GLY A 226 -3.76 4.47 37.56
CA GLY A 226 -3.16 4.28 38.89
C GLY A 226 -2.13 5.36 39.28
N MET A 227 -1.71 6.22 38.36
CA MET A 227 -0.66 7.21 38.60
C MET A 227 -0.93 8.17 39.79
N PRO A 228 -2.15 8.68 40.02
CA PRO A 228 -2.44 9.50 41.19
C PRO A 228 -2.14 8.78 42.51
N VAL A 229 -2.51 7.51 42.61
CA VAL A 229 -2.29 6.65 43.78
C VAL A 229 -0.80 6.41 43.96
N MET A 230 -0.08 6.09 42.88
CA MET A 230 1.37 5.85 42.91
C MET A 230 2.12 7.11 43.41
N LYS A 231 1.73 8.29 42.94
CA LYS A 231 2.33 9.56 43.41
C LYS A 231 2.02 9.84 44.86
N ALA A 232 0.79 9.57 45.32
CA ALA A 232 0.39 9.77 46.70
C ALA A 232 1.24 8.90 47.68
N TYR A 233 1.55 7.67 47.28
CA TYR A 233 2.37 6.73 48.05
C TYR A 233 3.87 6.74 47.71
N ARG A 234 4.32 7.69 46.87
CA ARG A 234 5.73 7.81 46.40
C ARG A 234 6.28 6.53 45.78
N LEU A 235 5.42 5.77 45.09
CA LEU A 235 5.83 4.58 44.34
C LEU A 235 6.48 5.03 43.02
N ASP A 236 7.58 4.39 42.64
CA ASP A 236 8.19 4.66 41.33
C ASP A 236 7.58 3.72 40.26
N ALA A 237 7.80 4.05 38.98
CA ALA A 237 7.28 3.28 37.85
C ALA A 237 7.81 1.83 37.81
N LYS A 238 8.96 1.54 38.40
CA LYS A 238 9.54 0.19 38.49
C LYS A 238 8.82 -0.68 39.54
N GLY A 239 8.12 -0.05 40.49
CA GLY A 239 7.30 -0.74 41.46
C GLY A 239 6.01 -1.34 40.88
N TYR A 240 5.60 -0.90 39.67
CA TYR A 240 4.40 -1.43 39.00
C TYR A 240 4.76 -2.61 38.10
N ARG A 241 4.86 -3.79 38.73
CA ARG A 241 5.35 -5.02 38.09
C ARG A 241 4.55 -5.41 36.85
N GLU A 242 3.21 -5.31 36.90
CA GLU A 242 2.34 -5.72 35.79
C GLU A 242 2.65 -4.97 34.49
N TYR A 243 2.92 -3.67 34.57
CA TYR A 243 3.35 -2.87 33.43
C TYR A 243 4.74 -3.29 32.94
N ALA A 244 5.69 -3.43 33.86
CA ALA A 244 7.06 -3.83 33.51
C ALA A 244 7.12 -5.21 32.85
N ASP A 245 6.32 -6.17 33.36
CA ASP A 245 6.21 -7.51 32.79
C ASP A 245 5.57 -7.50 31.40
N ALA A 246 4.49 -6.72 31.19
CA ALA A 246 3.85 -6.58 29.88
C ALA A 246 4.77 -5.95 28.83
N VAL A 247 5.55 -4.92 29.21
CA VAL A 247 6.58 -4.31 28.35
C VAL A 247 7.67 -5.31 27.99
N THR A 248 8.15 -6.06 28.98
CA THR A 248 9.22 -7.04 28.78
C THR A 248 8.75 -8.18 27.87
N GLU A 249 7.56 -8.74 28.09
CA GLU A 249 7.00 -9.82 27.27
C GLU A 249 6.79 -9.38 25.82
N TYR A 250 6.26 -8.18 25.61
CA TYR A 250 6.09 -7.61 24.28
C TYR A 250 7.44 -7.37 23.58
N ASN A 251 8.44 -6.86 24.29
CA ASN A 251 9.78 -6.63 23.77
C ASN A 251 10.51 -7.93 23.40
N GLU A 252 10.43 -8.97 24.23
CA GLU A 252 11.01 -10.29 23.92
C GLU A 252 10.35 -10.93 22.69
N PHE A 253 9.04 -10.81 22.56
CA PHE A 253 8.33 -11.24 21.35
C PHE A 253 8.87 -10.51 20.11
N TRP A 254 9.02 -9.17 20.17
CA TRP A 254 9.57 -8.41 19.06
C TRP A 254 11.02 -8.75 18.74
N LYS A 255 11.85 -8.98 19.73
CA LYS A 255 13.22 -9.45 19.50
C LYS A 255 13.25 -10.78 18.74
N GLN A 256 12.39 -11.72 19.11
CA GLN A 256 12.27 -13.00 18.39
C GLN A 256 11.76 -12.82 16.97
N CYS A 257 10.71 -12.01 16.78
CA CYS A 257 10.19 -11.70 15.45
C CYS A 257 11.23 -11.01 14.57
N THR A 258 11.90 -9.98 15.08
CA THR A 258 12.93 -9.23 14.33
C THR A 258 14.11 -10.13 13.96
N LYS A 259 14.52 -11.02 14.86
CA LYS A 259 15.59 -11.97 14.57
C LYS A 259 15.19 -12.94 13.44
N SER A 260 13.98 -13.49 13.50
CA SER A 260 13.49 -14.42 12.48
C SER A 260 13.21 -13.73 11.13
N GLN A 261 12.49 -12.60 11.14
CA GLN A 261 12.12 -11.86 9.94
C GLN A 261 13.31 -11.12 9.33
N GLY A 262 14.21 -10.57 10.15
CA GLY A 262 15.39 -9.85 9.68
C GLY A 262 16.30 -10.72 8.83
N TYR A 263 16.51 -11.98 9.21
CA TYR A 263 17.26 -12.93 8.38
C TYR A 263 16.56 -13.20 7.05
N SER A 264 15.26 -13.50 7.09
CA SER A 264 14.50 -13.81 5.86
C SER A 264 14.44 -12.62 4.91
N TYR A 265 14.21 -11.42 5.45
CA TYR A 265 14.19 -10.18 4.66
C TYR A 265 15.59 -9.84 4.12
N GLY A 266 16.64 -10.02 4.93
CA GLY A 266 18.03 -9.83 4.48
C GLY A 266 18.40 -10.78 3.34
N VAL A 267 18.03 -12.07 3.44
CA VAL A 267 18.25 -13.06 2.36
C VAL A 267 17.45 -12.69 1.11
N PHE A 268 16.19 -12.28 1.27
CA PHE A 268 15.35 -11.81 0.16
C PHE A 268 16.00 -10.62 -0.58
N VAL A 269 16.39 -9.57 0.15
CA VAL A 269 17.05 -8.38 -0.43
C VAL A 269 18.37 -8.77 -1.09
N ALA A 270 19.20 -9.57 -0.40
CA ALA A 270 20.48 -10.03 -0.95
C ALA A 270 20.32 -10.82 -2.25
N ILE A 271 19.33 -11.71 -2.35
CA ILE A 271 19.05 -12.46 -3.58
C ILE A 271 18.59 -11.50 -4.69
N VAL A 272 17.66 -10.58 -4.39
CA VAL A 272 17.15 -9.67 -5.40
C VAL A 272 18.20 -8.67 -5.85
N GLU A 273 18.97 -8.07 -4.94
CA GLU A 273 20.05 -7.12 -5.30
C GLU A 273 21.26 -7.79 -5.96
N SER A 274 21.44 -9.10 -5.75
CA SER A 274 22.51 -9.87 -6.41
C SER A 274 22.18 -10.28 -7.87
N GLY A 275 21.20 -9.66 -8.50
CA GLY A 275 20.78 -9.96 -9.88
C GLY A 275 21.92 -10.00 -10.90
N ILE A 276 22.95 -9.18 -10.70
CA ILE A 276 24.14 -9.18 -11.54
C ILE A 276 24.86 -10.53 -11.54
N LEU A 277 24.82 -11.30 -10.44
CA LEU A 277 25.44 -12.63 -10.34
C LEU A 277 24.75 -13.66 -11.24
N PHE A 278 23.49 -13.42 -11.62
CA PHE A 278 22.76 -14.26 -12.57
C PHE A 278 22.96 -13.78 -14.02
N VAL A 279 22.93 -12.46 -14.21
CA VAL A 279 23.07 -11.83 -15.52
C VAL A 279 24.48 -11.97 -16.09
N LEU A 280 25.51 -11.87 -15.23
CA LEU A 280 26.91 -11.95 -15.65
C LEU A 280 27.30 -13.32 -16.26
N PRO A 281 27.08 -14.48 -15.60
CA PRO A 281 27.44 -15.76 -16.20
C PRO A 281 26.56 -16.13 -17.39
N LEU A 282 25.23 -15.87 -17.31
CA LEU A 282 24.32 -16.14 -18.40
C LEU A 282 24.68 -15.31 -19.65
N GLY A 283 24.89 -14.01 -19.47
CA GLY A 283 25.29 -13.11 -20.55
C GLY A 283 26.67 -13.46 -21.14
N GLY A 284 27.63 -13.87 -20.29
CA GLY A 284 28.93 -14.34 -20.73
C GLY A 284 28.84 -15.57 -21.64
N VAL A 285 28.01 -16.55 -21.29
CA VAL A 285 27.77 -17.72 -22.12
C VAL A 285 27.13 -17.34 -23.46
N LEU A 286 26.07 -16.51 -23.44
CA LEU A 286 25.37 -16.07 -24.64
C LEU A 286 26.27 -15.21 -25.56
N TYR A 287 27.13 -14.40 -24.98
CA TYR A 287 28.10 -13.58 -25.69
C TYR A 287 29.16 -14.47 -26.40
N LEU A 288 29.73 -15.47 -25.70
CA LEU A 288 30.69 -16.41 -26.29
C LEU A 288 30.08 -17.29 -27.38
N GLN A 289 28.78 -17.56 -27.31
CA GLN A 289 28.02 -18.26 -28.34
C GLN A 289 27.67 -17.37 -29.55
N GLY A 290 27.97 -16.07 -29.50
CA GLY A 290 27.64 -15.11 -30.56
C GLY A 290 26.16 -14.74 -30.65
N SER A 291 25.32 -15.10 -29.64
CA SER A 291 23.89 -14.81 -29.62
C SER A 291 23.54 -13.51 -28.90
N LEU A 292 24.53 -12.82 -28.30
CA LEU A 292 24.39 -11.58 -27.59
C LEU A 292 25.52 -10.63 -27.99
N SER A 293 25.20 -9.36 -28.30
CA SER A 293 26.23 -8.36 -28.58
C SER A 293 26.91 -7.86 -27.29
N ALA A 294 28.11 -7.31 -27.40
CA ALA A 294 28.80 -6.70 -26.26
C ALA A 294 28.01 -5.51 -25.67
N ALA A 295 27.35 -4.72 -26.53
CA ALA A 295 26.51 -3.59 -26.09
C ALA A 295 25.29 -4.08 -25.31
N ASP A 296 24.60 -5.09 -25.83
CA ASP A 296 23.46 -5.69 -25.13
C ASP A 296 23.89 -6.25 -23.77
N TYR A 297 24.99 -6.98 -23.73
CA TYR A 297 25.49 -7.57 -22.48
C TYR A 297 25.77 -6.52 -21.41
N LEU A 298 26.49 -5.44 -21.76
CA LEU A 298 26.75 -4.34 -20.83
C LEU A 298 25.44 -3.63 -20.41
N PHE A 299 24.53 -3.45 -21.35
CA PHE A 299 23.24 -2.84 -21.04
C PHE A 299 22.41 -3.70 -20.07
N PHE A 300 22.33 -5.01 -20.26
CA PHE A 300 21.66 -5.93 -19.33
C PHE A 300 22.30 -5.90 -17.94
N MET A 301 23.63 -5.77 -17.84
CA MET A 301 24.30 -5.64 -16.55
C MET A 301 23.87 -4.36 -15.81
N ILE A 302 23.83 -3.21 -16.51
CA ILE A 302 23.37 -1.93 -15.93
C ILE A 302 21.89 -2.04 -15.53
N MET A 303 21.05 -2.57 -16.43
CA MET A 303 19.61 -2.64 -16.24
C MET A 303 19.21 -3.62 -15.13
N SER A 304 20.00 -4.69 -14.88
CA SER A 304 19.70 -5.65 -13.82
C SER A 304 19.64 -4.99 -12.44
N MET A 305 20.53 -4.04 -12.16
CA MET A 305 20.54 -3.32 -10.88
C MET A 305 19.32 -2.39 -10.74
N VAL A 306 19.01 -1.64 -11.80
CA VAL A 306 17.92 -0.65 -11.80
C VAL A 306 16.56 -1.35 -11.79
N PHE A 307 16.40 -2.41 -12.56
CA PHE A 307 15.15 -3.18 -12.64
C PHE A 307 14.76 -3.79 -11.30
N LEU A 308 15.70 -4.44 -10.64
CA LEU A 308 15.45 -5.16 -9.39
C LEU A 308 15.13 -4.21 -8.23
N SER A 309 15.80 -3.06 -8.15
CA SER A 309 15.48 -2.04 -7.12
C SER A 309 14.08 -1.46 -7.28
N ASN A 310 13.61 -1.22 -8.51
CA ASN A 310 12.24 -0.76 -8.77
C ASN A 310 11.19 -1.82 -8.37
N LEU A 311 11.49 -3.09 -8.58
CA LEU A 311 10.57 -4.18 -8.24
C LEU A 311 10.43 -4.37 -6.72
N LEU A 312 11.51 -4.17 -5.95
CA LEU A 312 11.45 -4.17 -4.48
C LEU A 312 10.46 -3.14 -3.95
N ASN A 313 10.44 -1.94 -4.53
CA ASN A 313 9.49 -0.90 -4.14
C ASN A 313 8.03 -1.34 -4.33
N LEU A 314 7.72 -2.04 -5.42
CA LEU A 314 6.37 -2.54 -5.69
C LEU A 314 5.87 -3.53 -4.61
N LEU A 315 6.76 -4.37 -4.09
CA LEU A 315 6.42 -5.37 -3.08
C LEU A 315 6.05 -4.74 -1.72
N THR A 316 6.58 -3.55 -1.40
CA THR A 316 6.27 -2.87 -0.13
C THR A 316 4.85 -2.30 -0.08
N PHE A 317 4.24 -2.01 -1.23
CA PHE A 317 2.88 -1.47 -1.29
C PHE A 317 1.80 -2.44 -0.82
N ALA A 318 2.01 -3.75 -0.97
CA ALA A 318 1.01 -4.75 -0.60
C ALA A 318 0.62 -4.69 0.89
N MET A 319 1.57 -4.36 1.78
CA MET A 319 1.30 -4.25 3.22
C MET A 319 0.43 -3.03 3.55
N THR A 320 0.70 -1.90 2.92
CA THR A 320 -0.04 -0.65 3.15
C THR A 320 -1.46 -0.75 2.60
N PHE A 321 -1.65 -1.43 1.48
CA PHE A 321 -2.95 -1.65 0.87
C PHE A 321 -3.94 -2.33 1.82
N ASN A 322 -3.52 -3.37 2.54
CA ASN A 322 -4.37 -4.07 3.50
C ASN A 322 -4.85 -3.16 4.65
N GLN A 323 -4.00 -2.26 5.14
CA GLN A 323 -4.38 -1.32 6.20
C GLN A 323 -5.47 -0.34 5.74
N ILE A 324 -5.39 0.10 4.49
CA ILE A 324 -6.37 1.01 3.90
C ILE A 324 -7.70 0.31 3.70
N MET A 325 -7.69 -0.93 3.21
CA MET A 325 -8.90 -1.71 3.03
C MET A 325 -9.65 -1.91 4.35
N SER A 326 -8.93 -2.20 5.44
CA SER A 326 -9.54 -2.30 6.78
C SER A 326 -10.14 -0.96 7.26
N GLY A 327 -9.56 0.18 6.91
CA GLY A 327 -10.15 1.50 7.18
C GLY A 327 -11.43 1.73 6.40
N MET A 328 -11.45 1.32 5.12
CA MET A 328 -12.63 1.39 4.26
C MET A 328 -13.79 0.53 4.77
N GLU A 329 -13.50 -0.67 5.28
CA GLU A 329 -14.52 -1.54 5.87
C GLU A 329 -15.20 -0.85 7.06
N ARG A 330 -14.45 -0.21 7.96
CA ARG A 330 -15.02 0.53 9.09
C ARG A 330 -15.88 1.73 8.65
N ILE A 331 -15.50 2.41 7.59
CA ILE A 331 -16.33 3.48 7.01
C ILE A 331 -17.62 2.91 6.43
N GLN A 332 -17.54 1.79 5.70
CA GLN A 332 -18.73 1.10 5.20
C GLN A 332 -19.64 0.64 6.34
N ASP A 333 -19.07 0.07 7.43
CA ASP A 333 -19.85 -0.34 8.59
C ASP A 333 -20.70 0.79 9.17
N ILE A 334 -20.15 2.02 9.22
CA ILE A 334 -20.89 3.19 9.65
C ILE A 334 -21.95 3.59 8.62
N MET A 335 -21.60 3.60 7.34
CA MET A 335 -22.51 4.02 6.26
C MET A 335 -23.66 3.02 6.00
N ASP A 336 -23.48 1.76 6.38
CA ASP A 336 -24.51 0.70 6.27
C ASP A 336 -25.47 0.68 7.49
N LEU A 337 -25.26 1.55 8.52
CA LEU A 337 -26.16 1.64 9.66
C LEU A 337 -27.54 2.13 9.21
N PRO A 338 -28.64 1.56 9.73
CA PRO A 338 -29.98 2.02 9.40
C PRO A 338 -30.22 3.44 9.92
N GLU A 339 -30.75 4.30 9.05
CA GLU A 339 -31.23 5.63 9.46
C GLU A 339 -32.48 5.49 10.33
N ALA A 340 -32.67 6.37 11.31
CA ALA A 340 -33.87 6.42 12.12
C ALA A 340 -35.08 6.71 11.23
N SER A 341 -36.10 5.88 11.30
CA SER A 341 -37.34 6.12 10.58
C SER A 341 -38.11 7.27 11.23
N GLU A 342 -38.43 8.30 10.45
CA GLU A 342 -39.37 9.30 10.89
C GLU A 342 -40.77 8.64 11.08
N GLY A 343 -41.35 8.80 12.25
CA GLY A 343 -42.69 8.29 12.52
C GLY A 343 -43.72 8.99 11.61
N THR A 344 -44.71 8.23 11.15
CA THR A 344 -45.82 8.78 10.35
C THR A 344 -46.95 9.38 11.17
N LEU A 345 -46.86 9.34 12.51
CA LEU A 345 -47.85 9.95 13.41
C LEU A 345 -47.58 11.46 13.51
N ALA A 346 -48.49 12.26 12.92
CA ALA A 346 -48.60 13.67 13.25
C ALA A 346 -49.06 13.75 14.69
N LEU A 347 -48.27 14.38 15.57
CA LEU A 347 -48.76 14.82 16.87
C LEU A 347 -49.70 15.98 16.62
N ASP A 348 -51.01 15.79 16.88
CA ASP A 348 -51.92 16.91 16.96
C ASP A 348 -51.45 17.90 18.05
N PRO A 349 -51.44 19.22 17.75
CA PRO A 349 -50.90 20.23 18.64
C PRO A 349 -51.69 20.37 19.96
#